data_69afcd4aad3253cfb4adc9e0fce55df2
#
_entry.id   69afcd4aad3253cfb4adc9e0fce55df2
#
_cell.length_a   1.000
_cell.length_b   1.000
_cell.length_c   1.000
_cell.angle_alpha   90.00
_cell.angle_beta   90.00
_cell.angle_gamma   90.00
#
_symmetry.space_group_name_H-M   'P 1'
#
loop_
_entity.id
_entity.type
_entity.pdbx_description
1 polymer ?
#
loop_
_entity_poly.entity_id
_entity_poly.type
_entity_poly.pdbx_seq_one_letter_code
_entity_poly.pdbx_strand_id
1 'polypeptide(L)'
;MRRNYFFSRNRDALLEPCDGKLSRTVLRGESPRKGADLLDTHVVLVDTGNSYQGLCEMIHRRTHGKDGIYFTYTEEKPISFNPFYTDDGVFDVEKKDSIKTLLLTLWKSENEPATKTESAELGSAVNAYIQLLGRDKGIVPSFDSFYEYMRDVYRKEMEERYIKVEKSDFNIDNFLTTLRQYYRGGRYDFLLNSAENIDLLHKRFVVFEIDSIKDNAELFPVVTIIIMEAFINKMRRLKGVRKQLIVEEAWL
;
A
#
# COMPACT_ATOMS: atom_id res chain seq x y z
N MET A 1 36.23 -7.38 -11.32
CA MET A 1 35.13 -8.00 -10.56
C MET A 1 35.38 -7.75 -9.09
N ARG A 2 34.64 -6.85 -8.46
CA ARG A 2 34.69 -6.59 -7.01
C ARG A 2 33.65 -7.47 -6.32
N ARG A 3 34.09 -8.40 -5.48
CA ARG A 3 33.22 -9.19 -4.61
C ARG A 3 32.85 -8.34 -3.41
N ASN A 4 31.58 -8.01 -3.23
CA ASN A 4 31.08 -7.38 -2.02
C ASN A 4 30.77 -8.47 -0.98
N TYR A 5 31.53 -8.50 0.11
CA TYR A 5 31.27 -9.34 1.26
C TYR A 5 30.55 -8.51 2.32
N PHE A 6 29.39 -8.94 2.75
CA PHE A 6 28.76 -8.41 3.94
C PHE A 6 29.25 -9.17 5.16
N PHE A 7 30.03 -8.54 6.00
CA PHE A 7 30.48 -9.11 7.25
C PHE A 7 29.45 -8.79 8.35
N SER A 8 28.82 -9.83 8.91
CA SER A 8 28.20 -9.76 10.22
C SER A 8 29.28 -9.88 11.29
N ARG A 9 29.22 -9.08 12.35
CA ARG A 9 30.20 -9.06 13.47
C ARG A 9 30.24 -10.34 14.32
N ASN A 10 29.60 -11.42 13.92
CA ASN A 10 29.70 -12.71 14.58
C ASN A 10 30.52 -13.69 13.73
N ARG A 11 31.63 -14.10 14.26
CA ARG A 11 32.71 -14.84 13.59
C ARG A 11 32.37 -16.26 13.08
N ASP A 12 31.16 -16.77 13.28
CA ASP A 12 30.84 -18.18 13.00
C ASP A 12 29.68 -18.41 12.04
N ALA A 13 29.31 -17.42 11.23
CA ALA A 13 28.33 -17.61 10.15
C ALA A 13 29.02 -17.37 8.80
N LEU A 14 29.57 -18.42 8.23
CA LEU A 14 29.91 -18.47 6.82
C LEU A 14 28.60 -18.46 6.02
N LEU A 15 28.22 -17.29 5.55
CA LEU A 15 27.20 -17.17 4.50
C LEU A 15 27.87 -17.60 3.20
N GLU A 16 27.39 -18.70 2.61
CA GLU A 16 27.77 -19.04 1.25
C GLU A 16 27.38 -17.89 0.29
N PRO A 17 28.21 -17.64 -0.77
CA PRO A 17 27.91 -16.58 -1.73
C PRO A 17 26.53 -16.82 -2.34
N CYS A 18 25.65 -15.83 -2.24
CA CYS A 18 24.35 -15.86 -2.91
C CYS A 18 24.60 -15.82 -4.43
N ASP A 19 24.29 -16.88 -5.12
CA ASP A 19 24.20 -16.94 -6.59
C ASP A 19 22.93 -16.22 -7.06
N GLY A 20 22.77 -14.95 -6.69
CA GLY A 20 21.68 -14.10 -7.16
C GLY A 20 20.24 -14.51 -6.77
N LYS A 21 20.05 -15.57 -5.96
CA LYS A 21 18.72 -16.04 -5.52
C LYS A 21 18.55 -15.91 -4.01
N LEU A 22 17.90 -14.85 -3.58
CA LEU A 22 17.51 -14.55 -2.18
C LEU A 22 16.74 -15.69 -1.50
N SER A 23 16.13 -16.60 -2.27
CA SER A 23 15.35 -17.73 -1.78
C SER A 23 16.09 -18.70 -0.87
N ARG A 24 17.43 -18.78 -0.96
CA ARG A 24 18.24 -19.66 -0.11
C ARG A 24 18.55 -19.10 1.27
N THR A 25 18.61 -17.77 1.40
CA THR A 25 18.98 -17.10 2.66
C THR A 25 17.80 -17.07 3.66
N VAL A 26 16.57 -17.02 3.15
CA VAL A 26 15.36 -16.96 4.00
C VAL A 26 15.01 -18.30 4.63
N LEU A 27 15.43 -19.42 4.03
CA LEU A 27 15.06 -20.77 4.47
C LEU A 27 16.11 -21.52 5.31
N ARG A 28 17.34 -21.05 5.37
CA ARG A 28 18.40 -21.65 6.22
C ARG A 28 18.46 -21.02 7.61
N GLY A 29 17.39 -21.18 8.38
CA GLY A 29 17.42 -20.99 9.83
C GLY A 29 17.84 -22.28 10.53
N GLU A 30 19.06 -22.74 10.28
CA GLU A 30 19.57 -23.96 10.92
C GLU A 30 20.70 -23.65 11.89
N SER A 31 20.32 -23.21 13.08
CA SER A 31 21.08 -23.50 14.29
C SER A 31 20.12 -23.47 15.47
N PRO A 32 20.04 -24.53 16.29
CA PRO A 32 19.11 -24.59 17.43
C PRO A 32 19.35 -23.52 18.49
N ARG A 33 20.43 -22.75 18.38
CA ARG A 33 20.80 -21.70 19.34
C ARG A 33 20.75 -20.25 18.80
N LYS A 34 20.59 -20.03 17.48
CA LYS A 34 20.52 -18.69 16.87
C LYS A 34 19.43 -18.56 15.79
N GLY A 35 18.63 -19.58 15.57
CA GLY A 35 17.60 -19.62 14.53
C GLY A 35 16.32 -18.83 14.85
N ALA A 36 16.17 -18.36 16.09
CA ALA A 36 15.01 -17.58 16.50
C ALA A 36 14.92 -16.22 15.76
N ASP A 37 16.06 -15.62 15.42
CA ASP A 37 16.10 -14.27 14.84
C ASP A 37 15.61 -14.17 13.39
N LEU A 38 15.64 -15.26 12.62
CA LEU A 38 15.15 -15.29 11.23
C LEU A 38 13.71 -15.78 11.12
N LEU A 39 13.26 -16.57 12.10
CA LEU A 39 11.90 -17.10 12.13
C LEU A 39 10.82 -16.03 12.35
N ASP A 40 11.19 -14.90 12.98
CA ASP A 40 10.27 -13.80 13.28
C ASP A 40 10.38 -12.62 12.30
N THR A 41 11.11 -12.77 11.20
CA THR A 41 11.20 -11.72 10.18
C THR A 41 9.98 -11.73 9.27
N HIS A 42 9.31 -10.58 9.16
CA HIS A 42 8.27 -10.37 8.19
C HIS A 42 8.89 -9.85 6.88
N VAL A 43 8.59 -10.51 5.79
CA VAL A 43 9.07 -10.16 4.44
C VAL A 43 7.90 -9.75 3.57
N VAL A 44 8.00 -8.59 2.96
CA VAL A 44 7.16 -8.16 1.84
C VAL A 44 8.07 -8.09 0.62
N LEU A 45 7.70 -8.81 -0.42
CA LEU A 45 8.46 -8.90 -1.65
C LEU A 45 7.60 -8.40 -2.80
N VAL A 46 8.16 -7.51 -3.60
CA VAL A 46 7.58 -7.06 -4.87
C VAL A 46 8.39 -7.72 -5.99
N ASP A 47 7.71 -8.53 -6.77
CA ASP A 47 8.30 -9.38 -7.81
C ASP A 47 7.77 -8.99 -9.20
N THR A 48 8.63 -9.13 -10.20
CA THR A 48 8.27 -9.01 -11.61
C THR A 48 8.82 -10.25 -12.34
N GLY A 49 7.95 -11.15 -12.75
CA GLY A 49 8.35 -12.36 -13.50
C GLY A 49 8.03 -13.69 -12.83
N ASN A 50 7.16 -13.69 -11.83
CA ASN A 50 6.64 -14.90 -11.17
C ASN A 50 7.72 -15.78 -10.49
N SER A 51 8.83 -15.19 -10.07
CA SER A 51 10.00 -15.91 -9.54
C SER A 51 9.73 -16.57 -8.19
N TYR A 52 8.79 -16.02 -7.40
CA TYR A 52 8.56 -16.41 -6.02
C TYR A 52 7.27 -17.21 -5.78
N GLN A 53 6.49 -17.50 -6.81
CA GLN A 53 5.23 -18.24 -6.67
C GLN A 53 5.45 -19.59 -5.98
N GLY A 54 6.39 -20.39 -6.47
CA GLY A 54 6.66 -21.72 -5.90
C GLY A 54 7.16 -21.67 -4.45
N LEU A 55 7.97 -20.66 -4.11
CA LEU A 55 8.40 -20.44 -2.72
C LEU A 55 7.22 -20.06 -1.83
N CYS A 56 6.37 -19.18 -2.30
CA CYS A 56 5.19 -18.73 -1.58
C CYS A 56 4.23 -19.88 -1.29
N GLU A 57 3.96 -20.72 -2.30
CA GLU A 57 3.14 -21.94 -2.16
C GLU A 57 3.74 -22.93 -1.15
N MET A 58 5.06 -23.12 -1.17
CA MET A 58 5.73 -24.00 -0.23
C MET A 58 5.58 -23.50 1.21
N ILE A 59 5.76 -22.19 1.44
CA ILE A 59 5.57 -21.57 2.75
C ILE A 59 4.11 -21.70 3.18
N HIS A 60 3.16 -21.44 2.28
CA HIS A 60 1.73 -21.56 2.54
C HIS A 60 1.36 -22.96 3.03
N ARG A 61 1.82 -23.99 2.33
CA ARG A 61 1.58 -25.38 2.73
C ARG A 61 2.21 -25.73 4.07
N ARG A 62 3.47 -25.31 4.31
CA ARG A 62 4.19 -25.60 5.58
C ARG A 62 3.61 -24.87 6.79
N THR A 63 3.00 -23.72 6.58
CA THR A 63 2.39 -22.93 7.64
C THR A 63 0.88 -23.15 7.77
N HIS A 64 0.33 -24.16 7.07
CA HIS A 64 -1.11 -24.44 7.04
C HIS A 64 -1.96 -23.21 6.70
N GLY A 65 -1.51 -22.42 5.72
CA GLY A 65 -2.22 -21.23 5.23
C GLY A 65 -2.00 -19.97 6.05
N LYS A 66 -1.17 -20.02 7.11
CA LYS A 66 -0.91 -18.84 7.93
C LYS A 66 -0.06 -17.80 7.20
N ASP A 67 0.96 -18.23 6.48
CA ASP A 67 1.90 -17.38 5.74
C ASP A 67 1.98 -17.82 4.28
N GLY A 68 2.78 -17.14 3.47
CA GLY A 68 2.93 -17.43 2.05
C GLY A 68 1.73 -16.95 1.25
N ILE A 69 1.47 -15.65 1.32
CA ILE A 69 0.41 -14.99 0.54
C ILE A 69 1.00 -14.46 -0.75
N TYR A 70 0.46 -14.91 -1.86
CA TYR A 70 0.87 -14.49 -3.20
C TYR A 70 -0.25 -13.67 -3.84
N PHE A 71 0.03 -12.39 -4.08
CA PHE A 71 -0.86 -11.50 -4.80
C PHE A 71 -0.38 -11.36 -6.22
N THR A 72 -1.27 -11.61 -7.16
CA THR A 72 -1.07 -11.28 -8.56
C THR A 72 -2.29 -10.54 -9.06
N TYR A 73 -2.07 -9.57 -9.92
CA TYR A 73 -3.15 -8.88 -10.59
C TYR A 73 -3.60 -9.69 -11.79
N THR A 74 -4.87 -10.08 -11.80
CA THR A 74 -5.56 -10.57 -12.99
C THR A 74 -6.89 -9.83 -13.12
N GLU A 75 -7.44 -9.74 -14.33
CA GLU A 75 -8.77 -9.14 -14.52
C GLU A 75 -9.86 -9.88 -13.71
N GLU A 76 -9.69 -11.19 -13.50
CA GLU A 76 -10.62 -12.02 -12.73
C GLU A 76 -10.44 -11.88 -11.20
N LYS A 77 -9.21 -11.55 -10.77
CA LYS A 77 -8.86 -11.34 -9.36
C LYS A 77 -8.02 -10.08 -9.22
N PRO A 78 -8.62 -8.91 -9.37
CA PRO A 78 -7.90 -7.67 -9.23
C PRO A 78 -7.44 -7.46 -7.77
N ILE A 79 -6.30 -6.81 -7.60
CA ILE A 79 -5.89 -6.34 -6.28
C ILE A 79 -6.87 -5.25 -5.86
N SER A 80 -7.54 -5.45 -4.74
CA SER A 80 -8.49 -4.50 -4.17
C SER A 80 -8.05 -4.08 -2.78
N PHE A 81 -8.24 -2.81 -2.47
CA PHE A 81 -7.81 -2.19 -1.23
C PHE A 81 -8.83 -1.14 -0.79
N ASN A 82 -8.88 -0.83 0.50
CA ASN A 82 -9.65 0.29 1.01
C ASN A 82 -8.74 1.23 1.80
N PRO A 83 -8.38 2.41 1.26
CA PRO A 83 -7.50 3.36 1.93
C PRO A 83 -8.12 3.92 3.23
N PHE A 84 -9.44 3.91 3.36
CA PHE A 84 -10.17 4.39 4.54
C PHE A 84 -10.44 3.29 5.59
N TYR A 85 -9.95 2.10 5.37
CA TYR A 85 -10.06 1.03 6.37
C TYR A 85 -9.00 1.19 7.45
N THR A 86 -9.41 1.00 8.70
CA THR A 86 -8.53 0.88 9.87
C THR A 86 -9.10 -0.18 10.81
N ASP A 87 -8.23 -1.04 11.37
CA ASP A 87 -8.65 -2.15 12.24
C ASP A 87 -9.29 -1.67 13.55
N ASP A 88 -8.87 -0.49 14.02
CA ASP A 88 -9.28 0.11 15.31
C ASP A 88 -10.19 1.34 15.14
N GLY A 89 -10.51 1.71 13.90
CA GLY A 89 -11.28 2.92 13.60
C GLY A 89 -10.52 4.23 13.85
N VAL A 90 -9.20 4.16 14.09
CA VAL A 90 -8.36 5.33 14.39
C VAL A 90 -7.63 5.80 13.15
N PHE A 91 -7.80 7.08 12.82
CA PHE A 91 -7.08 7.75 11.75
C PHE A 91 -6.02 8.68 12.35
N ASP A 92 -4.82 8.18 12.53
CA ASP A 92 -3.68 8.98 12.97
C ASP A 92 -3.20 9.95 11.87
N VAL A 93 -2.25 10.81 12.19
CA VAL A 93 -1.71 11.81 11.24
C VAL A 93 -1.13 11.12 10.00
N GLU A 94 -0.45 10.02 10.21
CA GLU A 94 0.25 9.28 9.14
C GLU A 94 -0.73 8.59 8.21
N LYS A 95 -1.82 8.00 8.74
CA LYS A 95 -2.89 7.40 7.93
C LYS A 95 -3.58 8.46 7.06
N LYS A 96 -3.83 9.64 7.64
CA LYS A 96 -4.41 10.78 6.90
C LYS A 96 -3.49 11.28 5.80
N ASP A 97 -2.19 11.37 6.07
CA ASP A 97 -1.19 11.75 5.07
C ASP A 97 -1.03 10.70 3.98
N SER A 98 -1.12 9.42 4.32
CA SER A 98 -1.13 8.31 3.34
C SER A 98 -2.34 8.39 2.40
N ILE A 99 -3.54 8.59 2.95
CA ILE A 99 -4.78 8.79 2.16
C ILE A 99 -4.62 10.01 1.23
N LYS A 100 -4.17 11.15 1.76
CA LYS A 100 -3.94 12.36 0.98
C LYS A 100 -2.94 12.11 -0.17
N THR A 101 -1.83 11.45 0.12
CA THR A 101 -0.79 11.13 -0.88
C THR A 101 -1.36 10.24 -1.98
N LEU A 102 -2.09 9.20 -1.62
CA LEU A 102 -2.78 8.34 -2.59
C LEU A 102 -3.71 9.15 -3.50
N LEU A 103 -4.58 9.97 -2.91
CA LEU A 103 -5.53 10.80 -3.66
C LEU A 103 -4.84 11.79 -4.60
N LEU A 104 -3.72 12.39 -4.17
CA LEU A 104 -2.89 13.26 -5.01
C LEU A 104 -2.28 12.49 -6.18
N THR A 105 -1.78 11.29 -5.96
CA THR A 105 -1.20 10.45 -7.02
C THR A 105 -2.26 10.02 -8.04
N LEU A 106 -3.50 9.76 -7.58
CA LEU A 106 -4.63 9.45 -8.47
C LEU A 106 -5.08 10.65 -9.30
N TRP A 107 -4.95 11.84 -8.74
CA TRP A 107 -5.43 13.09 -9.35
C TRP A 107 -4.40 13.72 -10.27
N LYS A 108 -3.14 13.72 -9.87
CA LYS A 108 -2.04 14.44 -10.54
C LYS A 108 -1.12 13.48 -11.27
N SER A 109 -0.41 14.00 -12.27
CA SER A 109 0.63 13.28 -13.00
C SER A 109 2.01 13.84 -12.66
N GLU A 110 3.07 13.15 -13.06
CA GLU A 110 4.46 13.62 -12.91
C GLU A 110 4.70 14.96 -13.60
N ASN A 111 4.01 15.21 -14.70
CA ASN A 111 4.14 16.46 -15.47
C ASN A 111 3.31 17.61 -14.88
N GLU A 112 2.38 17.31 -13.98
CA GLU A 112 1.51 18.29 -13.32
C GLU A 112 1.46 17.99 -11.82
N PRO A 113 2.53 18.31 -11.07
CA PRO A 113 2.56 18.05 -9.63
C PRO A 113 1.55 18.93 -8.88
N ALA A 114 1.04 18.37 -7.78
CA ALA A 114 0.12 19.11 -6.91
C ALA A 114 0.78 20.36 -6.33
N THR A 115 0.05 21.47 -6.33
CA THR A 115 0.45 22.69 -5.64
C THR A 115 0.32 22.52 -4.12
N LYS A 116 0.96 23.43 -3.37
CA LYS A 116 0.82 23.45 -1.90
C LYS A 116 -0.63 23.69 -1.47
N THR A 117 -1.34 24.54 -2.20
CA THR A 117 -2.75 24.85 -1.93
C THR A 117 -3.65 23.65 -2.18
N GLU A 118 -3.46 22.96 -3.30
CA GLU A 118 -4.20 21.72 -3.61
C GLU A 118 -3.96 20.64 -2.54
N SER A 119 -2.70 20.44 -2.14
CA SER A 119 -2.35 19.48 -1.10
C SER A 119 -2.94 19.85 0.28
N ALA A 120 -2.95 21.13 0.64
CA ALA A 120 -3.52 21.61 1.89
C ALA A 120 -5.04 21.47 1.90
N GLU A 121 -5.70 21.83 0.80
CA GLU A 121 -7.16 21.73 0.68
C GLU A 121 -7.64 20.28 0.69
N LEU A 122 -6.96 19.39 -0.04
CA LEU A 122 -7.26 17.97 0.02
C LEU A 122 -7.03 17.36 1.41
N GLY A 123 -5.98 17.80 2.11
CA GLY A 123 -5.75 17.42 3.52
C GLY A 123 -6.89 17.86 4.43
N SER A 124 -7.43 19.06 4.21
CA SER A 124 -8.60 19.59 4.92
C SER A 124 -9.85 18.75 4.64
N ALA A 125 -10.08 18.38 3.37
CA ALA A 125 -11.19 17.53 2.96
C ALA A 125 -11.13 16.14 3.61
N VAL A 126 -9.95 15.50 3.60
CA VAL A 126 -9.74 14.20 4.26
C VAL A 126 -10.02 14.29 5.77
N ASN A 127 -9.54 15.35 6.44
CA ASN A 127 -9.80 15.56 7.86
C ASN A 127 -11.30 15.75 8.15
N ALA A 128 -11.99 16.56 7.34
CA ALA A 128 -13.42 16.82 7.50
C ALA A 128 -14.25 15.54 7.28
N TYR A 129 -13.93 14.76 6.27
CA TYR A 129 -14.56 13.45 6.04
C TYR A 129 -14.35 12.50 7.22
N ILE A 130 -13.15 12.38 7.77
CA ILE A 130 -12.88 11.54 8.94
C ILE A 130 -13.65 12.02 10.16
N GLN A 131 -13.83 13.32 10.35
CA GLN A 131 -14.70 13.85 11.41
C GLN A 131 -16.17 13.47 11.19
N LEU A 132 -16.64 13.48 9.95
CA LEU A 132 -17.98 13.00 9.59
C LEU A 132 -18.15 11.52 9.95
N LEU A 133 -17.19 10.65 9.61
CA LEU A 133 -17.20 9.23 10.01
C LEU A 133 -17.24 9.03 11.53
N GLY A 134 -16.63 9.96 12.28
CA GLY A 134 -16.71 9.96 13.74
C GLY A 134 -18.11 10.26 14.28
N ARG A 135 -18.86 11.11 13.57
CA ARG A 135 -20.22 11.56 13.97
C ARG A 135 -21.33 10.64 13.45
N ASP A 136 -21.19 10.18 12.22
CA ASP A 136 -22.18 9.31 11.57
C ASP A 136 -21.61 7.91 11.35
N LYS A 137 -22.05 6.98 12.20
CA LYS A 137 -21.65 5.57 12.14
C LYS A 137 -22.39 4.76 11.06
N GLY A 138 -23.35 5.35 10.37
CA GLY A 138 -24.04 4.75 9.23
C GLY A 138 -23.22 4.78 7.95
N ILE A 139 -22.18 5.61 7.89
CA ILE A 139 -21.30 5.71 6.72
C ILE A 139 -20.23 4.62 6.79
N VAL A 140 -20.19 3.77 5.78
CA VAL A 140 -19.11 2.79 5.60
C VAL A 140 -17.89 3.49 4.99
N PRO A 141 -16.75 3.55 5.71
CA PRO A 141 -15.55 4.20 5.19
C PRO A 141 -15.05 3.52 3.91
N SER A 142 -15.02 4.23 2.80
CA SER A 142 -14.54 3.74 1.50
C SER A 142 -14.18 4.91 0.59
N PHE A 143 -13.53 4.62 -0.54
CA PHE A 143 -13.31 5.64 -1.57
C PHE A 143 -14.64 6.17 -2.12
N ASP A 144 -15.62 5.30 -2.32
CA ASP A 144 -16.94 5.70 -2.82
C ASP A 144 -17.61 6.71 -1.90
N SER A 145 -17.65 6.46 -0.59
CA SER A 145 -18.29 7.37 0.36
C SER A 145 -17.49 8.68 0.53
N PHE A 146 -16.15 8.65 0.38
CA PHE A 146 -15.33 9.87 0.31
C PHE A 146 -15.64 10.67 -0.96
N TYR A 147 -15.74 10.01 -2.10
CA TYR A 147 -16.07 10.66 -3.38
C TYR A 147 -17.45 11.34 -3.32
N GLU A 148 -18.45 10.65 -2.76
CA GLU A 148 -19.80 11.21 -2.53
C GLU A 148 -19.76 12.40 -1.57
N TYR A 149 -19.00 12.32 -0.47
CA TYR A 149 -18.77 13.44 0.43
C TYR A 149 -18.17 14.65 -0.29
N MET A 150 -17.15 14.47 -1.10
CA MET A 150 -16.52 15.55 -1.89
C MET A 150 -17.53 16.20 -2.85
N ARG A 151 -18.35 15.38 -3.53
CA ARG A 151 -19.34 15.83 -4.50
C ARG A 151 -20.52 16.59 -3.86
N ASP A 152 -21.06 16.06 -2.77
CA ASP A 152 -22.38 16.46 -2.27
C ASP A 152 -22.29 17.40 -1.06
N VAL A 153 -21.23 17.29 -0.25
CA VAL A 153 -21.04 18.03 1.00
C VAL A 153 -19.91 19.04 0.90
N TYR A 154 -18.67 18.55 0.66
CA TYR A 154 -17.47 19.41 0.72
C TYR A 154 -17.50 20.54 -0.31
N ARG A 155 -18.05 20.29 -1.49
CA ARG A 155 -18.26 21.32 -2.52
C ARG A 155 -19.09 22.50 -1.97
N LYS A 156 -20.19 22.22 -1.29
CA LYS A 156 -21.05 23.25 -0.69
C LYS A 156 -20.33 23.98 0.46
N GLU A 157 -19.63 23.21 1.31
CA GLU A 157 -18.83 23.79 2.39
C GLU A 157 -17.76 24.78 1.87
N MET A 158 -17.13 24.48 0.75
CA MET A 158 -16.17 25.39 0.10
C MET A 158 -16.83 26.69 -0.39
N GLU A 159 -18.03 26.58 -0.95
CA GLU A 159 -18.80 27.75 -1.45
C GLU A 159 -19.27 28.65 -0.30
N GLU A 160 -19.54 28.09 0.88
CA GLU A 160 -20.03 28.80 2.06
C GLU A 160 -18.92 29.42 2.94
N ARG A 161 -17.65 29.03 2.72
CA ARG A 161 -16.52 29.54 3.53
C ARG A 161 -16.36 31.04 3.41
N TYR A 162 -15.95 31.68 4.52
CA TYR A 162 -15.60 33.08 4.53
C TYR A 162 -14.39 33.38 3.65
N ILE A 163 -13.33 32.56 3.76
CA ILE A 163 -12.18 32.61 2.85
C ILE A 163 -12.48 31.71 1.67
N LYS A 164 -12.66 32.28 0.50
CA LYS A 164 -12.94 31.53 -0.72
C LYS A 164 -11.65 30.90 -1.26
N VAL A 165 -11.78 29.67 -1.71
CA VAL A 165 -10.74 28.97 -2.47
C VAL A 165 -11.07 29.15 -3.94
N GLU A 166 -10.17 29.79 -4.68
CA GLU A 166 -10.35 30.01 -6.10
C GLU A 166 -10.24 28.67 -6.85
N LYS A 167 -10.98 28.54 -7.96
CA LYS A 167 -10.90 27.33 -8.81
C LYS A 167 -9.49 27.07 -9.38
N SER A 168 -8.70 28.14 -9.53
CA SER A 168 -7.28 28.05 -9.90
C SER A 168 -6.43 27.40 -8.83
N ASP A 169 -6.83 27.50 -7.56
CA ASP A 169 -6.08 27.01 -6.40
C ASP A 169 -6.50 25.57 -6.02
N PHE A 170 -7.78 25.25 -6.14
CA PHE A 170 -8.31 23.88 -5.97
C PHE A 170 -9.56 23.68 -6.84
N ASN A 171 -9.41 22.91 -7.90
CA ASN A 171 -10.50 22.61 -8.80
C ASN A 171 -11.19 21.29 -8.46
N ILE A 172 -12.25 21.37 -7.62
CA ILE A 172 -13.01 20.18 -7.19
C ILE A 172 -13.69 19.46 -8.36
N ASP A 173 -14.09 20.17 -9.42
CA ASP A 173 -14.72 19.57 -10.60
C ASP A 173 -13.70 18.74 -11.38
N ASN A 174 -12.47 19.23 -11.51
CA ASN A 174 -11.37 18.49 -12.13
C ASN A 174 -11.01 17.26 -11.27
N PHE A 175 -10.89 17.43 -9.95
CA PHE A 175 -10.65 16.33 -9.01
C PHE A 175 -11.69 15.22 -9.19
N LEU A 176 -12.96 15.54 -9.11
CA LEU A 176 -14.06 14.57 -9.24
C LEU A 176 -14.10 13.92 -10.63
N THR A 177 -13.82 14.69 -11.70
CA THR A 177 -13.80 14.16 -13.05
C THR A 177 -12.66 13.16 -13.24
N THR A 178 -11.47 13.49 -12.78
CA THR A 178 -10.30 12.62 -12.89
C THR A 178 -10.47 11.33 -12.07
N LEU A 179 -11.00 11.43 -10.85
CA LEU A 179 -11.15 10.29 -9.96
C LEU A 179 -12.44 9.47 -10.23
N ARG A 180 -13.28 9.90 -11.15
CA ARG A 180 -14.52 9.20 -11.52
C ARG A 180 -14.30 7.74 -11.90
N GLN A 181 -13.14 7.41 -12.47
CA GLN A 181 -12.80 6.06 -12.90
C GLN A 181 -12.63 5.06 -11.74
N TYR A 182 -12.35 5.55 -10.52
CA TYR A 182 -12.20 4.73 -9.31
C TYR A 182 -13.49 4.66 -8.47
N TYR A 183 -14.49 5.49 -8.82
CA TYR A 183 -15.79 5.48 -8.17
C TYR A 183 -16.70 4.43 -8.82
N ARG A 184 -17.67 3.95 -8.06
CA ARG A 184 -18.67 2.94 -8.45
C ARG A 184 -19.13 3.04 -9.91
N GLY A 185 -18.96 1.95 -10.65
CA GLY A 185 -19.24 1.86 -12.08
C GLY A 185 -18.18 2.52 -12.98
N GLY A 186 -17.05 2.95 -12.43
CA GLY A 186 -15.86 3.34 -13.17
C GLY A 186 -15.00 2.14 -13.55
N ARG A 187 -14.01 2.35 -14.41
CA ARG A 187 -13.12 1.30 -14.92
C ARG A 187 -12.33 0.58 -13.83
N TYR A 188 -11.96 1.30 -12.75
CA TYR A 188 -11.14 0.83 -11.65
C TYR A 188 -11.88 0.89 -10.31
N ASP A 189 -13.20 0.78 -10.30
CA ASP A 189 -14.03 0.87 -9.09
C ASP A 189 -13.72 -0.23 -8.05
N PHE A 190 -13.20 -1.37 -8.50
CA PHE A 190 -12.76 -2.46 -7.64
C PHE A 190 -11.53 -2.12 -6.81
N LEU A 191 -10.69 -1.17 -7.26
CA LEU A 191 -9.33 -0.97 -6.74
C LEU A 191 -9.31 -0.42 -5.31
N LEU A 192 -10.21 0.53 -4.99
CA LEU A 192 -10.19 1.31 -3.75
C LEU A 192 -11.40 1.10 -2.83
N ASN A 193 -12.27 0.16 -3.15
CA ASN A 193 -13.53 -0.07 -2.45
C ASN A 193 -13.67 -1.48 -1.87
N SER A 194 -12.54 -2.09 -1.47
CA SER A 194 -12.58 -3.43 -0.87
C SER A 194 -13.42 -3.42 0.41
N ALA A 195 -14.35 -4.35 0.49
CA ALA A 195 -15.12 -4.56 1.73
C ALA A 195 -14.27 -5.22 2.84
N GLU A 196 -13.25 -5.99 2.43
CA GLU A 196 -12.36 -6.72 3.33
C GLU A 196 -10.92 -6.36 2.99
N ASN A 197 -10.20 -5.77 3.94
CA ASN A 197 -8.75 -5.67 3.79
C ASN A 197 -8.12 -7.00 4.20
N ILE A 198 -7.27 -7.50 3.32
CA ILE A 198 -6.48 -8.68 3.63
C ILE A 198 -5.58 -8.36 4.83
N ASP A 199 -5.68 -9.15 5.90
CA ASP A 199 -4.79 -9.01 7.05
C ASP A 199 -3.34 -9.32 6.62
N LEU A 200 -2.67 -8.31 6.10
CA LEU A 200 -1.25 -8.36 5.78
C LEU A 200 -0.38 -8.13 7.02
N LEU A 201 -0.94 -7.57 8.09
CA LEU A 201 -0.19 -7.19 9.27
C LEU A 201 0.52 -8.40 9.89
N HIS A 202 -0.21 -9.49 10.10
CA HIS A 202 0.29 -10.69 10.77
C HIS A 202 0.92 -11.72 9.82
N LYS A 203 0.81 -11.54 8.50
CA LYS A 203 1.42 -12.42 7.51
C LYS A 203 2.91 -12.19 7.41
N ARG A 204 3.71 -13.23 7.66
CA ARG A 204 5.18 -13.09 7.70
C ARG A 204 5.84 -13.09 6.33
N PHE A 205 5.23 -13.72 5.35
CA PHE A 205 5.75 -13.77 3.98
C PHE A 205 4.64 -13.41 2.99
N VAL A 206 4.82 -12.28 2.32
CA VAL A 206 3.86 -11.74 1.35
C VAL A 206 4.60 -11.38 0.08
N VAL A 207 4.12 -11.83 -1.04
CA VAL A 207 4.64 -11.52 -2.38
C VAL A 207 3.58 -10.78 -3.17
N PHE A 208 3.94 -9.65 -3.74
CA PHE A 208 3.17 -8.92 -4.74
C PHE A 208 3.81 -9.09 -6.10
N GLU A 209 3.18 -9.83 -6.96
CA GLU A 209 3.56 -10.00 -8.36
C GLU A 209 2.91 -8.91 -9.20
N ILE A 210 3.72 -8.04 -9.78
CA ILE A 210 3.26 -6.84 -10.49
C ILE A 210 3.61 -6.82 -11.98
N ASP A 211 4.17 -7.90 -12.53
CA ASP A 211 4.57 -7.99 -13.94
C ASP A 211 3.43 -7.62 -14.91
N SER A 212 2.22 -8.09 -14.61
CA SER A 212 1.03 -7.85 -15.44
C SER A 212 0.57 -6.38 -15.47
N ILE A 213 1.00 -5.56 -14.53
CA ILE A 213 0.61 -4.14 -14.43
C ILE A 213 1.78 -3.17 -14.57
N LYS A 214 3.02 -3.63 -14.70
CA LYS A 214 4.22 -2.77 -14.73
C LYS A 214 4.18 -1.73 -15.85
N ASP A 215 3.58 -2.07 -16.99
CA ASP A 215 3.44 -1.18 -18.14
C ASP A 215 2.15 -0.34 -18.11
N ASN A 216 1.32 -0.50 -17.07
CA ASN A 216 0.08 0.26 -16.90
C ASN A 216 0.34 1.53 -16.08
N ALA A 217 0.49 2.66 -16.77
CA ALA A 217 0.79 3.96 -16.16
C ALA A 217 -0.26 4.46 -15.13
N GLU A 218 -1.48 3.91 -15.16
CA GLU A 218 -2.55 4.28 -14.23
C GLU A 218 -2.58 3.37 -12.99
N LEU A 219 -2.40 2.06 -13.17
CA LEU A 219 -2.51 1.08 -12.08
C LEU A 219 -1.20 0.93 -11.30
N PHE A 220 -0.07 0.92 -11.99
CA PHE A 220 1.24 0.66 -11.36
C PHE A 220 1.57 1.61 -10.20
N PRO A 221 1.43 2.95 -10.34
CA PRO A 221 1.69 3.87 -9.23
C PRO A 221 0.76 3.63 -8.04
N VAL A 222 -0.52 3.35 -8.30
CA VAL A 222 -1.53 3.14 -7.25
C VAL A 222 -1.24 1.88 -6.46
N VAL A 223 -1.00 0.76 -7.15
CA VAL A 223 -0.66 -0.53 -6.51
C VAL A 223 0.65 -0.42 -5.73
N THR A 224 1.63 0.31 -6.25
CA THR A 224 2.89 0.56 -5.54
C THR A 224 2.66 1.30 -4.22
N ILE A 225 1.82 2.34 -4.19
CA ILE A 225 1.47 3.06 -2.96
C ILE A 225 0.74 2.13 -1.97
N ILE A 226 -0.17 1.30 -2.45
CA ILE A 226 -0.88 0.32 -1.62
C ILE A 226 0.10 -0.65 -0.94
N ILE A 227 1.06 -1.17 -1.69
CA ILE A 227 2.11 -2.07 -1.17
C ILE A 227 2.95 -1.35 -0.13
N MET A 228 3.39 -0.12 -0.43
CA MET A 228 4.17 0.70 0.49
C MET A 228 3.39 1.00 1.78
N GLU A 229 2.11 1.34 1.68
CA GLU A 229 1.26 1.56 2.85
C GLU A 229 1.13 0.30 3.71
N ALA A 230 0.90 -0.85 3.09
CA ALA A 230 0.84 -2.13 3.80
C ALA A 230 2.15 -2.42 4.57
N PHE A 231 3.31 -2.16 3.95
CA PHE A 231 4.62 -2.33 4.60
C PHE A 231 4.84 -1.33 5.73
N ILE A 232 4.53 -0.06 5.52
CA ILE A 232 4.64 0.99 6.54
C ILE A 232 3.75 0.66 7.75
N ASN A 233 2.55 0.18 7.53
CA ASN A 233 1.64 -0.27 8.59
C ASN A 233 2.27 -1.41 9.42
N LYS A 234 2.89 -2.41 8.74
CA LYS A 234 3.67 -3.45 9.43
C LYS A 234 4.81 -2.87 10.27
N MET A 235 5.56 -1.91 9.72
CA MET A 235 6.69 -1.30 10.43
C MET A 235 6.26 -0.63 11.74
N ARG A 236 5.11 0.01 11.76
CA ARG A 236 4.61 0.78 12.90
C ARG A 236 3.98 -0.08 13.97
N ARG A 237 3.14 -1.01 13.57
CA ARG A 237 2.33 -1.82 14.50
C ARG A 237 3.09 -3.00 15.10
N LEU A 238 3.97 -3.64 14.35
CA LEU A 238 4.75 -4.79 14.84
C LEU A 238 6.07 -4.32 15.46
N LYS A 239 6.01 -3.76 16.66
CA LYS A 239 7.23 -3.36 17.38
C LYS A 239 8.03 -4.59 17.82
N GLY A 240 9.37 -4.50 17.73
CA GLY A 240 10.26 -5.59 18.13
C GLY A 240 10.40 -6.73 17.11
N VAL A 241 9.61 -6.75 16.05
CA VAL A 241 9.70 -7.72 14.96
C VAL A 241 10.55 -7.16 13.83
N ARG A 242 11.47 -7.94 13.28
CA ARG A 242 12.25 -7.55 12.10
C ARG A 242 11.36 -7.57 10.85
N LYS A 243 11.47 -6.54 9.99
CA LYS A 243 10.73 -6.44 8.74
C LYS A 243 11.69 -6.15 7.60
N GLN A 244 11.38 -6.71 6.44
CA GLN A 244 12.16 -6.52 5.22
C GLN A 244 11.21 -6.28 4.05
N LEU A 245 11.46 -5.20 3.32
CA LEU A 245 10.88 -4.97 2.00
C LEU A 245 11.95 -5.28 0.96
N ILE A 246 11.61 -6.11 0.02
CA ILE A 246 12.46 -6.47 -1.12
C ILE A 246 11.70 -6.06 -2.37
N VAL A 247 12.30 -5.23 -3.19
CA VAL A 247 11.76 -4.83 -4.50
C VAL A 247 12.73 -5.34 -5.54
N GLU A 248 12.29 -6.26 -6.38
CA GLU A 248 13.06 -6.73 -7.51
C GLU A 248 12.87 -5.78 -8.69
N GLU A 249 13.92 -5.64 -9.51
CA GLU A 249 13.93 -4.80 -10.72
C GLU A 249 13.45 -3.35 -10.48
N ALA A 250 13.80 -2.76 -9.34
CA ALA A 250 13.40 -1.40 -8.96
C ALA A 250 13.94 -0.28 -9.89
N TRP A 251 14.72 -0.64 -10.89
CA TRP A 251 15.33 0.28 -11.88
C TRP A 251 14.65 0.22 -13.27
N LEU A 252 13.51 -0.44 -13.39
CA LEU A 252 12.72 -0.46 -14.63
C LEU A 252 11.80 0.82 -14.70
#